data_21c3006e1b0550cf39b1a73ee00defa9
#
_entry.id   21c3006e1b0550cf39b1a73ee00defa9
#
_cell.length_a   1.000
_cell.length_b   1.000
_cell.length_c   1.000
_cell.angle_alpha   90.00
_cell.angle_beta   90.00
_cell.angle_gamma   90.00
#
_symmetry.space_group_name_H-M   'P 1'
#
loop_
_entity.id
_entity.type
_entity.pdbx_description
1 polymer ?
#
loop_
_entity_poly.entity_id
_entity_poly.type
_entity_poly.pdbx_seq_one_letter_code
_entity_poly.pdbx_strand_id
1 'polypeptide(L)'
;MIGVDTPETVKPNTPVQPYGKEASDFTKKHLTGKRVTLEYDRAPKDRYGRTLAYVWVGDKMFNVRLAKEGLARAKFYSPNYKYRPQIEQAQKEAQKKKLNIWSEA
;
A
#
# COMPACT_ATOMS: atom_id res chain seq x y z
N MET A 1 -0.67 -5.67 -2.98
CA MET A 1 0.49 -5.56 -2.03
C MET A 1 0.05 -5.97 -0.64
N ILE A 2 0.94 -6.64 0.08
CA ILE A 2 0.65 -7.07 1.45
C ILE A 2 0.64 -5.87 2.41
N GLY A 3 -0.32 -5.87 3.33
CA GLY A 3 -0.34 -4.95 4.46
C GLY A 3 -0.85 -3.55 4.17
N VAL A 4 -1.21 -3.24 2.94
CA VAL A 4 -1.72 -1.92 2.57
C VAL A 4 -2.94 -2.04 1.68
N ASP A 5 -3.87 -1.11 1.88
CA ASP A 5 -5.11 -0.99 1.11
C ASP A 5 -5.19 0.44 0.59
N THR A 6 -5.06 0.61 -0.73
CA THR A 6 -5.13 1.93 -1.36
C THR A 6 -6.57 2.25 -1.77
N PRO A 7 -6.93 3.56 -1.82
CA PRO A 7 -8.23 3.95 -2.37
C PRO A 7 -8.37 3.50 -3.83
N GLU A 8 -9.55 3.04 -4.18
CA GLU A 8 -9.84 2.53 -5.53
C GLU A 8 -10.00 3.67 -6.54
N THR A 9 -9.45 3.48 -7.74
CA THR A 9 -9.62 4.41 -8.85
C THR A 9 -10.59 3.92 -9.90
N VAL A 10 -10.65 2.60 -10.13
CA VAL A 10 -11.52 1.99 -11.13
C VAL A 10 -12.20 0.78 -10.50
N LYS A 11 -13.52 0.85 -10.42
CA LYS A 11 -14.34 -0.24 -9.92
C LYS A 11 -15.71 -0.12 -10.56
N PRO A 12 -16.25 -1.18 -11.19
CA PRO A 12 -17.56 -1.11 -11.84
C PRO A 12 -18.64 -0.60 -10.89
N ASN A 13 -19.43 0.35 -11.38
CA ASN A 13 -20.58 0.93 -10.66
C ASN A 13 -20.24 1.55 -9.31
N THR A 14 -18.99 1.98 -9.13
CA THR A 14 -18.54 2.60 -7.88
C THR A 14 -17.82 3.92 -8.21
N PRO A 15 -18.12 5.02 -7.51
CA PRO A 15 -17.38 6.25 -7.67
C PRO A 15 -15.91 6.08 -7.29
N VAL A 16 -15.04 6.89 -7.91
CA VAL A 16 -13.64 6.96 -7.53
C VAL A 16 -13.54 7.39 -6.06
N GLN A 17 -12.81 6.63 -5.26
CA GLN A 17 -12.61 6.98 -3.85
C GLN A 17 -11.69 8.18 -3.71
N PRO A 18 -11.86 9.01 -2.65
CA PRO A 18 -10.94 10.11 -2.36
C PRO A 18 -9.49 9.61 -2.31
N TYR A 19 -8.59 10.35 -2.95
CA TYR A 19 -7.16 10.03 -3.05
C TYR A 19 -6.83 8.77 -3.88
N GLY A 20 -7.81 8.18 -4.58
CA GLY A 20 -7.54 7.05 -5.47
C GLY A 20 -6.60 7.43 -6.61
N LYS A 21 -6.83 8.59 -7.23
CA LYS A 21 -5.97 9.10 -8.29
C LYS A 21 -4.55 9.39 -7.78
N GLU A 22 -4.45 10.03 -6.62
CA GLU A 22 -3.16 10.36 -6.00
C GLU A 22 -2.35 9.09 -5.69
N ALA A 23 -3.00 8.06 -5.15
CA ALA A 23 -2.33 6.78 -4.88
C ALA A 23 -1.88 6.09 -6.17
N SER A 24 -2.72 6.10 -7.21
CA SER A 24 -2.39 5.54 -8.51
C SER A 24 -1.23 6.29 -9.17
N ASP A 25 -1.26 7.61 -9.15
CA ASP A 25 -0.20 8.44 -9.73
C ASP A 25 1.12 8.25 -8.99
N PHE A 26 1.08 8.18 -7.66
CA PHE A 26 2.26 7.92 -6.84
C PHE A 26 2.88 6.57 -7.19
N THR A 27 2.06 5.54 -7.32
CA THR A 27 2.52 4.20 -7.69
C THR A 27 3.16 4.20 -9.07
N LYS A 28 2.51 4.82 -10.05
CA LYS A 28 3.06 4.92 -11.41
C LYS A 28 4.38 5.68 -11.43
N LYS A 29 4.44 6.81 -10.74
CA LYS A 29 5.65 7.63 -10.70
C LYS A 29 6.84 6.88 -10.12
N HIS A 30 6.62 6.11 -9.06
CA HIS A 30 7.71 5.46 -8.33
C HIS A 30 8.06 4.07 -8.85
N LEU A 31 7.15 3.39 -9.55
CA LEU A 31 7.39 2.03 -10.04
C LEU A 31 7.61 1.92 -11.54
N THR A 32 7.08 2.84 -12.36
CA THR A 32 7.22 2.78 -13.81
C THR A 32 8.69 2.91 -14.21
N GLY A 33 9.16 1.95 -15.03
CA GLY A 33 10.56 1.93 -15.48
C GLY A 33 11.55 1.53 -14.41
N LYS A 34 11.10 1.15 -13.23
CA LYS A 34 11.95 0.72 -12.12
C LYS A 34 12.02 -0.79 -12.03
N ARG A 35 13.19 -1.31 -11.67
CA ARG A 35 13.33 -2.72 -11.32
C ARG A 35 12.86 -2.88 -9.88
N VAL A 36 11.88 -3.76 -9.66
CA VAL A 36 11.36 -4.04 -8.31
C VAL A 36 11.66 -5.47 -7.93
N THR A 37 11.79 -5.70 -6.63
CA THR A 37 11.93 -7.04 -6.06
C THR A 37 10.65 -7.36 -5.30
N LEU A 38 10.09 -8.53 -5.56
CA LEU A 38 8.92 -9.02 -4.83
C LEU A 38 9.37 -9.98 -3.75
N GLU A 39 8.96 -9.73 -2.53
CA GLU A 39 9.20 -10.63 -1.41
C GLU A 39 7.88 -11.21 -0.96
N TYR A 40 7.81 -12.55 -0.87
CA TYR A 40 6.59 -13.24 -0.44
C TYR A 40 6.65 -13.51 1.05
N ASP A 41 5.48 -13.56 1.66
CA ASP A 41 5.30 -14.01 3.04
C ASP A 41 4.79 -15.46 3.02
N ARG A 42 4.14 -15.89 4.10
CA ARG A 42 3.69 -17.28 4.24
C ARG A 42 2.63 -17.69 3.23
N ALA A 43 1.75 -16.76 2.86
CA ALA A 43 0.74 -17.00 1.84
C ALA A 43 1.00 -16.09 0.63
N PRO A 44 1.63 -16.60 -0.46
CA PRO A 44 1.98 -15.79 -1.61
C PRO A 44 0.80 -15.45 -2.52
N LYS A 45 -0.35 -16.06 -2.32
CA LYS A 45 -1.56 -15.78 -3.09
C LYS A 45 -2.77 -15.77 -2.17
N ASP A 46 -3.77 -14.91 -2.51
CA ASP A 46 -5.04 -14.92 -1.80
C ASP A 46 -5.97 -15.99 -2.40
N ARG A 47 -7.19 -16.09 -1.86
CA ARG A 47 -8.16 -17.08 -2.33
C ARG A 47 -8.67 -16.83 -3.75
N TYR A 48 -8.43 -15.63 -4.28
CA TYR A 48 -8.79 -15.28 -5.66
C TYR A 48 -7.62 -15.43 -6.63
N GLY A 49 -6.49 -15.97 -6.17
CA GLY A 49 -5.31 -16.18 -7.00
C GLY A 49 -4.45 -14.94 -7.21
N ARG A 50 -4.75 -13.82 -6.54
CA ARG A 50 -3.93 -12.61 -6.66
C ARG A 50 -2.62 -12.78 -5.90
N THR A 51 -1.53 -12.30 -6.51
CA THR A 51 -0.22 -12.34 -5.87
C THR A 51 -0.15 -11.39 -4.68
N LEU A 52 0.31 -11.92 -3.56
CA LEU A 52 0.51 -11.16 -2.32
C LEU A 52 2.01 -11.01 -2.08
N ALA A 53 2.51 -9.78 -2.11
CA ALA A 53 3.94 -9.54 -2.00
C ALA A 53 4.22 -8.18 -1.36
N TYR A 54 5.42 -8.08 -0.76
CA TYR A 54 6.03 -6.80 -0.42
C TYR A 54 6.85 -6.36 -1.63
N VAL A 55 6.73 -5.09 -2.00
CA VAL A 55 7.39 -4.54 -3.19
C VAL A 55 8.57 -3.69 -2.75
N TRP A 56 9.78 -4.09 -3.16
CA TRP A 56 11.02 -3.39 -2.84
C TRP A 56 11.54 -2.66 -4.05
N VAL A 57 11.87 -1.38 -3.88
CA VAL A 57 12.61 -0.60 -4.86
C VAL A 57 13.97 -0.31 -4.23
N GLY A 58 14.98 -1.06 -4.66
CA GLY A 58 16.28 -1.03 -3.98
C GLY A 58 16.15 -1.53 -2.55
N ASP A 59 16.57 -0.72 -1.59
CA ASP A 59 16.51 -1.04 -0.17
C ASP A 59 15.26 -0.51 0.53
N LYS A 60 14.29 0.03 -0.24
CA LYS A 60 13.08 0.65 0.32
C LYS A 60 11.84 -0.14 -0.07
N MET A 61 11.00 -0.44 0.93
CA MET A 61 9.73 -1.13 0.71
C MET A 61 8.67 -0.12 0.31
N PHE A 62 8.10 -0.32 -0.89
CA PHE A 62 7.07 0.58 -1.41
C PHE A 62 5.78 0.55 -0.59
N ASN A 63 5.44 -0.61 -0.03
CA ASN A 63 4.28 -0.75 0.87
C ASN A 63 4.36 0.23 2.04
N VAL A 64 5.53 0.33 2.67
CA VAL A 64 5.78 1.29 3.77
C VAL A 64 5.64 2.72 3.25
N ARG A 65 6.16 3.01 2.07
CA ARG A 65 6.08 4.36 1.49
C ARG A 65 4.64 4.80 1.25
N LEU A 66 3.80 3.92 0.72
CA LEU A 66 2.38 4.23 0.53
C LEU A 66 1.70 4.58 1.85
N ALA A 67 1.96 3.80 2.91
CA ALA A 67 1.39 4.08 4.22
C ALA A 67 1.94 5.38 4.81
N LYS A 68 3.23 5.64 4.65
CA LYS A 68 3.91 6.83 5.17
C LYS A 68 3.40 8.13 4.51
N GLU A 69 3.06 8.05 3.22
CA GLU A 69 2.53 9.21 2.48
C GLU A 69 1.04 9.42 2.71
N GLY A 70 0.38 8.54 3.48
CA GLY A 70 -1.05 8.63 3.71
C GLY A 70 -1.89 8.28 2.49
N LEU A 71 -1.35 7.45 1.59
CA LEU A 71 -2.03 7.01 0.37
C LEU A 71 -2.53 5.57 0.47
N ALA A 72 -2.32 4.94 1.61
CA ALA A 72 -2.83 3.59 1.88
C ALA A 72 -3.08 3.43 3.37
N ARG A 73 -4.04 2.58 3.72
CA ARG A 73 -4.28 2.17 5.10
C ARG A 73 -3.60 0.84 5.36
N ALA A 74 -3.07 0.67 6.57
CA ALA A 74 -2.55 -0.61 7.00
C ALA A 74 -3.69 -1.61 7.15
N LYS A 75 -3.58 -2.74 6.47
CA LYS A 75 -4.61 -3.79 6.52
C LYS A 75 -3.94 -5.14 6.34
N PHE A 76 -4.04 -5.99 7.36
CA PHE A 76 -3.35 -7.26 7.36
C PHE A 76 -4.31 -8.43 7.43
N TYR A 77 -3.93 -9.52 6.76
CA TYR A 77 -4.66 -10.77 6.76
C TYR A 77 -3.71 -11.89 7.17
N SER A 78 -4.17 -12.79 8.03
CA SER A 78 -3.40 -13.98 8.40
C SER A 78 -3.04 -14.79 7.15
N PRO A 79 -1.83 -15.33 7.03
CA PRO A 79 -0.71 -15.29 8.00
C PRO A 79 0.39 -14.28 7.66
N ASN A 80 0.11 -13.28 6.83
CA ASN A 80 1.11 -12.38 6.26
C ASN A 80 1.37 -11.17 7.14
N TYR A 81 2.15 -11.34 8.23
CA TYR A 81 2.40 -10.29 9.21
C TYR A 81 3.88 -9.88 9.36
N LYS A 82 4.74 -10.30 8.42
CA LYS A 82 6.21 -10.11 8.57
C LYS A 82 6.61 -8.65 8.82
N TYR A 83 6.03 -7.71 8.09
CA TYR A 83 6.39 -6.28 8.19
C TYR A 83 5.28 -5.44 8.81
N ARG A 84 4.38 -6.06 9.56
CA ARG A 84 3.27 -5.34 10.18
C ARG A 84 3.71 -4.17 11.05
N PRO A 85 4.72 -4.30 11.94
CA PRO A 85 5.12 -3.15 12.77
C PRO A 85 5.60 -1.96 11.96
N GLN A 86 6.37 -2.19 10.90
CA GLN A 86 6.91 -1.13 10.06
C GLN A 86 5.81 -0.39 9.29
N ILE A 87 4.85 -1.13 8.74
CA ILE A 87 3.75 -0.55 7.96
C ILE A 87 2.79 0.20 8.89
N GLU A 88 2.47 -0.35 10.05
CA GLU A 88 1.61 0.32 11.02
C GLU A 88 2.27 1.58 11.58
N GLN A 89 3.58 1.56 11.81
CA GLN A 89 4.30 2.75 12.26
C GLN A 89 4.27 3.84 11.19
N ALA A 90 4.46 3.47 9.93
CA ALA A 90 4.38 4.43 8.82
C ALA A 90 2.99 5.07 8.74
N GLN A 91 1.92 4.29 8.95
CA GLN A 91 0.56 4.82 8.98
C GLN A 91 0.38 5.82 10.14
N LYS A 92 0.89 5.49 11.33
CA LYS A 92 0.81 6.40 12.47
C LYS A 92 1.48 7.74 12.18
N GLU A 93 2.63 7.73 11.51
CA GLU A 93 3.30 8.95 11.10
C GLU A 93 2.45 9.78 10.13
N ALA A 94 1.83 9.13 9.14
CA ALA A 94 0.94 9.80 8.20
C ALA A 94 -0.29 10.39 8.89
N GLN A 95 -0.88 9.67 9.84
CA GLN A 95 -2.00 10.15 10.64
C GLN A 95 -1.62 11.38 11.47
N LYS A 96 -0.47 11.32 12.11
CA LYS A 96 0.04 12.44 12.92
C LYS A 96 0.27 13.70 12.10
N LYS A 97 0.78 13.54 10.89
CA LYS A 97 1.05 14.64 9.96
C LYS A 97 -0.19 15.03 9.13
N LYS A 98 -1.29 14.30 9.26
CA LYS A 98 -2.54 14.52 8.51
C LYS A 98 -2.33 14.53 7.00
N LEU A 99 -1.56 13.56 6.49
CA LEU A 99 -1.26 13.46 5.07
C LEU A 99 -2.38 12.75 4.30
N ASN A 100 -2.73 13.30 3.15
CA ASN A 100 -3.66 12.73 2.17
C ASN A 100 -4.94 12.16 2.80
N ILE A 101 -5.14 10.84 2.83
CA ILE A 101 -6.38 10.25 3.36
C ILE A 101 -6.63 10.59 4.85
N TRP A 102 -5.62 11.06 5.56
CA TRP A 102 -5.74 11.47 6.97
C TRP A 102 -5.92 12.97 7.15
N SER A 103 -6.02 13.73 6.06
CA SER A 103 -6.09 15.20 6.12
C SER A 103 -7.42 15.72 6.68
N GLU A 104 -8.47 14.92 6.68
CA GLU A 104 -9.80 15.29 7.14
C GLU A 104 -10.14 14.60 8.47
N ALA A 105 -9.19 14.53 9.35
CA ALA A 105 -9.39 13.94 10.65
C ALA A 105 -10.29 14.81 11.54
#